data_f81be3c161d55217bc1a7219b94e22b2
#
_entry.id   f81be3c161d55217bc1a7219b94e22b2
#
_cell.length_a   1.000
_cell.length_b   1.000
_cell.length_c   1.000
_cell.angle_alpha   90.00
_cell.angle_beta   90.00
_cell.angle_gamma   90.00
#
_symmetry.space_group_name_H-M   'P 1'
#
loop_
_entity.id
_entity.type
_entity.pdbx_description
1 polymer ?
#
loop_
_entity_poly.entity_id
_entity_poly.type
_entity_poly.pdbx_seq_one_letter_code
_entity_poly.pdbx_strand_id
1 'polypeptide(L)'
;MSICNICPRNCNVDRAVKTGFCSMTDTVKISRAALHMWEEPCISGEKGSGTVFFSGCNMKCVFCQNKDISTGGFGKEITVERLAQIFLELQDKGALNINLVTPTHYTLQIIDAVKLAKSKGLKLPIVYNTSSYEKIGTIKMLADVVDIWLPDFKYTDNTVAQRYSKAADYVENAKAAIDEMVRQQPQCIFDENGIIQKGVIVRHLVLPGQIQGAKDAIEYLYSRYGDNIFISIMSQYTPCTDLNNYPEI
;
A
#
# COMPACT_ATOMS: atom_id res chain seq x y z
N MET A 1 -17.77 3.97 20.29
CA MET A 1 -16.31 4.20 20.23
C MET A 1 -15.69 2.99 19.56
N SER A 2 -15.09 3.17 18.39
CA SER A 2 -14.47 2.04 17.68
C SER A 2 -13.00 1.97 18.05
N ILE A 3 -12.64 0.97 18.82
CA ILE A 3 -11.24 0.69 19.17
C ILE A 3 -10.49 0.23 17.92
N CYS A 4 -9.38 0.88 17.59
CA CYS A 4 -8.61 0.59 16.40
C CYS A 4 -7.98 -0.80 16.44
N ASN A 5 -8.43 -1.63 15.51
CA ASN A 5 -7.96 -3.00 15.32
C ASN A 5 -7.84 -3.35 13.83
N ILE A 6 -7.56 -2.34 12.99
CA ILE A 6 -7.61 -2.45 11.52
C ILE A 6 -6.38 -3.14 10.92
N CYS A 7 -5.24 -3.14 11.60
CA CYS A 7 -3.99 -3.74 11.12
C CYS A 7 -3.36 -4.63 12.20
N PRO A 8 -2.31 -5.42 11.89
CA PRO A 8 -1.68 -6.33 12.84
C PRO A 8 -1.10 -5.67 14.11
N ARG A 9 -0.90 -4.34 14.10
CA ARG A 9 -0.44 -3.61 15.31
C ARG A 9 -1.39 -3.71 16.50
N ASN A 10 -2.67 -3.98 16.29
CA ASN A 10 -3.65 -4.16 17.36
C ASN A 10 -3.55 -3.08 18.45
N CYS A 11 -3.52 -1.81 18.05
CA CYS A 11 -3.25 -0.70 18.96
C CYS A 11 -4.27 -0.57 20.08
N ASN A 12 -5.50 -1.03 19.87
CA ASN A 12 -6.59 -0.98 20.84
C ASN A 12 -6.83 0.41 21.44
N VAL A 13 -6.65 1.45 20.64
CA VAL A 13 -6.91 2.84 21.01
C VAL A 13 -8.14 3.38 20.30
N ASP A 14 -8.85 4.31 20.93
CA ASP A 14 -9.85 5.12 20.24
C ASP A 14 -9.15 6.21 19.43
N ARG A 15 -9.14 6.05 18.11
CA ARG A 15 -8.44 6.96 17.19
C ARG A 15 -9.13 8.31 17.03
N ALA A 16 -10.33 8.49 17.53
CA ALA A 16 -10.94 9.82 17.61
C ALA A 16 -10.22 10.74 18.60
N VAL A 17 -9.55 10.17 19.63
CA VAL A 17 -8.90 10.94 20.68
C VAL A 17 -7.40 10.68 20.84
N LYS A 18 -6.90 9.54 20.33
CA LYS A 18 -5.50 9.12 20.44
C LYS A 18 -4.98 8.57 19.13
N THR A 19 -3.69 8.73 18.88
CA THR A 19 -3.05 8.11 17.71
C THR A 19 -2.67 6.66 17.99
N GLY A 20 -2.75 5.81 16.95
CA GLY A 20 -2.18 4.46 16.98
C GLY A 20 -0.68 4.45 16.70
N PHE A 21 -0.10 3.25 16.51
CA PHE A 21 1.30 3.09 16.07
C PHE A 21 1.61 3.87 14.78
N CYS A 22 0.63 3.96 13.87
CA CYS A 22 0.74 4.74 12.63
C CYS A 22 0.89 6.26 12.86
N SER A 23 0.76 6.74 14.10
CA SER A 23 0.81 8.15 14.51
C SER A 23 -0.34 9.00 13.95
N MET A 24 -1.45 8.36 13.55
CA MET A 24 -2.62 9.03 12.97
C MET A 24 -3.88 8.79 13.80
N THR A 25 -4.75 9.81 13.81
CA THR A 25 -6.15 9.74 14.26
C THR A 25 -7.03 9.06 13.19
N ASP A 26 -8.32 9.01 13.37
CA ASP A 26 -9.27 8.52 12.38
C ASP A 26 -9.62 9.56 11.30
N THR A 27 -9.26 10.83 11.50
CA THR A 27 -9.38 11.87 10.47
C THR A 27 -8.35 11.63 9.36
N VAL A 28 -8.82 11.56 8.12
CA VAL A 28 -7.95 11.30 6.97
C VAL A 28 -6.94 12.41 6.80
N LYS A 29 -5.66 12.05 6.71
CA LYS A 29 -4.57 12.99 6.45
C LYS A 29 -3.79 12.54 5.22
N ILE A 30 -3.67 13.42 4.23
CA ILE A 30 -2.90 13.19 3.00
C ILE A 30 -1.77 14.21 2.87
N SER A 31 -0.66 13.76 2.32
CA SER A 31 0.49 14.62 2.05
C SER A 31 0.50 15.16 0.62
N ARG A 32 0.01 14.36 -0.32
CA ARG A 32 0.01 14.70 -1.74
C ARG A 32 -1.10 13.96 -2.48
N ALA A 33 -1.68 14.61 -3.49
CA ALA A 33 -2.54 14.00 -4.49
C ALA A 33 -2.18 14.58 -5.87
N ALA A 34 -1.64 13.75 -6.77
CA ALA A 34 -1.17 14.20 -8.09
C ALA A 34 -1.01 13.01 -9.05
N LEU A 35 -0.88 13.29 -10.34
CA LEU A 35 -0.39 12.31 -11.31
C LEU A 35 1.05 11.92 -10.96
N HIS A 36 1.32 10.62 -10.94
CA HIS A 36 2.62 10.02 -10.68
C HIS A 36 3.02 9.14 -11.85
N MET A 37 4.17 9.47 -12.48
CA MET A 37 4.60 8.85 -13.72
C MET A 37 5.54 7.66 -13.51
N TRP A 38 5.94 7.40 -12.26
CA TRP A 38 7.01 6.45 -11.92
C TRP A 38 6.51 5.28 -11.05
N GLU A 39 5.24 4.90 -11.22
CA GLU A 39 4.73 3.64 -10.68
C GLU A 39 5.05 2.52 -11.70
N GLU A 40 4.71 1.28 -11.40
CA GLU A 40 4.90 0.17 -12.35
C GLU A 40 4.39 0.56 -13.75
N PRO A 41 5.12 0.21 -14.84
CA PRO A 41 4.77 0.66 -16.20
C PRO A 41 3.32 0.37 -16.61
N CYS A 42 2.78 -0.80 -16.23
CA CYS A 42 1.39 -1.16 -16.50
C CYS A 42 0.37 -0.44 -15.60
N ILE A 43 0.80 0.31 -14.57
CA ILE A 43 -0.05 1.15 -13.70
C ILE A 43 -0.03 2.60 -14.17
N SER A 44 1.16 3.17 -14.38
CA SER A 44 1.29 4.60 -14.73
C SER A 44 1.19 4.87 -16.23
N GLY A 45 1.57 3.92 -17.09
CA GLY A 45 1.61 4.14 -18.53
C GLY A 45 2.24 5.49 -18.90
N GLU A 46 1.75 6.11 -19.95
CA GLU A 46 2.19 7.45 -20.39
C GLU A 46 1.41 8.61 -19.75
N LYS A 47 0.23 8.35 -19.18
CA LYS A 47 -0.65 9.38 -18.62
C LYS A 47 -0.50 9.58 -17.12
N GLY A 48 0.07 8.60 -16.44
CA GLY A 48 0.31 8.62 -15.01
C GLY A 48 -0.81 8.01 -14.17
N SER A 49 -0.43 7.57 -12.98
CA SER A 49 -1.30 7.07 -11.92
C SER A 49 -1.81 8.23 -11.07
N GLY A 50 -3.10 8.28 -10.79
CA GLY A 50 -3.71 9.28 -9.89
C GLY A 50 -3.43 8.93 -8.44
N THR A 51 -2.24 9.31 -7.96
CA THR A 51 -1.70 8.83 -6.70
C THR A 51 -2.06 9.73 -5.53
N VAL A 52 -2.58 9.12 -4.46
CA VAL A 52 -2.87 9.76 -3.18
C VAL A 52 -1.97 9.17 -2.09
N PHE A 53 -1.08 9.98 -1.54
CA PHE A 53 -0.17 9.61 -0.47
C PHE A 53 -0.80 9.91 0.90
N PHE A 54 -1.14 8.87 1.65
CA PHE A 54 -1.65 9.02 3.01
C PHE A 54 -0.51 9.21 4.00
N SER A 55 -0.72 10.11 4.98
CA SER A 55 0.24 10.35 6.05
C SER A 55 0.15 9.24 7.11
N GLY A 56 1.30 8.95 7.74
CA GLY A 56 1.41 7.87 8.72
C GLY A 56 1.65 6.51 8.08
N CYS A 57 2.13 5.53 8.88
CA CYS A 57 2.41 4.18 8.42
C CYS A 57 2.42 3.18 9.58
N ASN A 58 1.90 1.98 9.35
CA ASN A 58 1.92 0.89 10.33
C ASN A 58 3.25 0.11 10.37
N MET A 59 4.22 0.43 9.49
CA MET A 59 5.53 -0.25 9.44
C MET A 59 6.67 0.59 10.01
N LYS A 60 6.80 1.87 9.59
CA LYS A 60 7.91 2.77 9.98
C LYS A 60 9.30 2.20 9.66
N CYS A 61 9.48 1.72 8.41
CA CYS A 61 10.75 1.19 7.94
C CYS A 61 11.88 2.22 8.08
N VAL A 62 13.05 1.80 8.55
CA VAL A 62 14.22 2.68 8.78
C VAL A 62 14.77 3.28 7.47
N PHE A 63 14.59 2.60 6.35
CA PHE A 63 15.02 3.00 5.00
C PHE A 63 13.88 3.64 4.16
N CYS A 64 12.82 4.13 4.82
CA CYS A 64 11.66 4.65 4.08
C CYS A 64 12.01 5.92 3.30
N GLN A 65 11.87 5.89 1.97
CA GLN A 65 12.06 7.06 1.10
C GLN A 65 11.03 8.16 1.38
N ASN A 66 9.85 7.79 1.90
CA ASN A 66 8.77 8.70 2.27
C ASN A 66 8.74 8.96 3.79
N LYS A 67 9.90 9.11 4.45
CA LYS A 67 10.01 9.24 5.92
C LYS A 67 9.20 10.40 6.46
N ASP A 68 9.23 11.55 5.79
CA ASP A 68 8.50 12.76 6.21
C ASP A 68 6.98 12.55 6.22
N ILE A 69 6.47 11.71 5.31
CA ILE A 69 5.07 11.34 5.21
C ILE A 69 4.74 10.23 6.21
N SER A 70 5.55 9.18 6.24
CA SER A 70 5.26 7.95 6.99
C SER A 70 5.46 8.09 8.50
N THR A 71 6.40 8.92 8.93
CA THR A 71 6.71 9.14 10.36
C THR A 71 6.74 10.59 10.78
N GLY A 72 7.07 11.52 9.88
CA GLY A 72 7.14 12.96 10.15
C GLY A 72 5.78 13.65 10.28
N GLY A 73 4.70 12.96 9.91
CA GLY A 73 3.35 13.50 10.04
C GLY A 73 3.03 14.65 9.09
N PHE A 74 3.84 14.86 8.06
CA PHE A 74 3.57 15.86 7.03
C PHE A 74 2.26 15.55 6.30
N GLY A 75 1.44 16.58 6.05
CA GLY A 75 0.19 16.48 5.32
C GLY A 75 -0.92 17.34 5.89
N LYS A 76 -2.09 17.31 5.22
CA LYS A 76 -3.29 18.08 5.59
C LYS A 76 -4.44 17.12 5.90
N GLU A 77 -5.17 17.39 6.96
CA GLU A 77 -6.42 16.69 7.28
C GLU A 77 -7.53 17.09 6.30
N ILE A 78 -8.31 16.10 5.90
CA ILE A 78 -9.42 16.27 4.96
C ILE A 78 -10.61 15.41 5.39
N THR A 79 -11.80 15.77 4.91
CA THR A 79 -13.01 14.94 5.09
C THR A 79 -13.06 13.81 4.05
N VAL A 80 -13.94 12.84 4.29
CA VAL A 80 -14.23 11.75 3.34
C VAL A 80 -14.76 12.29 2.03
N GLU A 81 -15.61 13.33 2.07
CA GLU A 81 -16.17 14.01 0.89
C GLU A 81 -15.05 14.68 0.07
N ARG A 82 -14.08 15.30 0.74
CA ARG A 82 -12.93 15.91 0.05
C ARG A 82 -12.03 14.84 -0.58
N LEU A 83 -11.84 13.70 0.07
CA LEU A 83 -11.11 12.58 -0.49
C LEU A 83 -11.81 12.05 -1.76
N ALA A 84 -13.12 11.86 -1.72
CA ALA A 84 -13.90 11.45 -2.89
C ALA A 84 -13.81 12.47 -4.04
N GLN A 85 -13.83 13.76 -3.73
CA GLN A 85 -13.65 14.83 -4.73
C GLN A 85 -12.25 14.79 -5.35
N ILE A 86 -11.19 14.51 -4.56
CA ILE A 86 -9.81 14.36 -5.07
C ILE A 86 -9.73 13.21 -6.08
N PHE A 87 -10.43 12.10 -5.86
CA PHE A 87 -10.45 11.00 -6.82
C PHE A 87 -11.05 11.43 -8.18
N LEU A 88 -12.14 12.19 -8.15
CA LEU A 88 -12.75 12.75 -9.37
C LEU A 88 -11.84 13.77 -10.05
N GLU A 89 -11.20 14.66 -9.30
CA GLU A 89 -10.22 15.63 -9.83
C GLU A 89 -9.02 14.94 -10.51
N LEU A 90 -8.56 13.79 -9.98
CA LEU A 90 -7.50 13.00 -10.60
C LEU A 90 -7.99 12.33 -11.89
N GLN A 91 -9.23 11.81 -11.90
CA GLN A 91 -9.85 11.30 -13.12
C GLN A 91 -9.96 12.40 -14.19
N ASP A 92 -10.41 13.59 -13.85
CA ASP A 92 -10.53 14.71 -14.77
C ASP A 92 -9.20 15.19 -15.32
N LYS A 93 -8.10 14.97 -14.58
CA LYS A 93 -6.72 15.20 -15.02
C LYS A 93 -6.18 14.10 -15.95
N GLY A 94 -6.97 13.07 -16.23
CA GLY A 94 -6.61 11.98 -17.14
C GLY A 94 -5.79 10.86 -16.51
N ALA A 95 -5.85 10.70 -15.18
CA ALA A 95 -5.24 9.56 -14.50
C ALA A 95 -5.75 8.22 -15.06
N LEU A 96 -4.91 7.19 -15.06
CA LEU A 96 -5.28 5.85 -15.51
C LEU A 96 -5.96 5.02 -14.41
N ASN A 97 -5.74 5.39 -13.15
CA ASN A 97 -6.29 4.74 -11.95
C ASN A 97 -6.25 5.71 -10.77
N ILE A 98 -6.82 5.30 -9.63
CA ILE A 98 -6.63 5.95 -8.33
C ILE A 98 -5.73 5.06 -7.48
N ASN A 99 -4.52 5.49 -7.23
CA ASN A 99 -3.52 4.73 -6.48
C ASN A 99 -3.41 5.23 -5.04
N LEU A 100 -3.81 4.40 -4.11
CA LEU A 100 -3.88 4.67 -2.67
C LEU A 100 -2.58 4.19 -2.01
N VAL A 101 -1.66 5.10 -1.70
CA VAL A 101 -0.34 4.77 -1.14
C VAL A 101 -0.37 4.80 0.39
N THR A 102 -0.04 3.67 1.02
CA THR A 102 -0.06 3.45 2.47
C THR A 102 -1.45 3.67 3.09
N PRO A 103 -2.50 3.03 2.57
CA PRO A 103 -3.90 3.33 2.91
C PRO A 103 -4.41 2.60 4.16
N THR A 104 -3.70 1.59 4.67
CA THR A 104 -4.12 0.62 5.69
C THR A 104 -4.93 1.22 6.84
N HIS A 105 -4.43 2.30 7.44
CA HIS A 105 -5.03 2.87 8.65
C HIS A 105 -6.26 3.75 8.39
N TYR A 106 -6.59 4.00 7.11
CA TYR A 106 -7.77 4.73 6.67
C TYR A 106 -8.74 3.86 5.85
N THR A 107 -8.66 2.54 5.96
CA THR A 107 -9.47 1.59 5.17
C THR A 107 -10.96 1.92 5.21
N LEU A 108 -11.54 2.23 6.37
CA LEU A 108 -12.97 2.55 6.48
C LEU A 108 -13.32 3.83 5.73
N GLN A 109 -12.56 4.89 5.94
CA GLN A 109 -12.75 6.18 5.28
C GLN A 109 -12.56 6.09 3.75
N ILE A 110 -11.63 5.24 3.31
CA ILE A 110 -11.39 4.97 1.89
C ILE A 110 -12.58 4.25 1.26
N ILE A 111 -13.14 3.25 1.93
CA ILE A 111 -14.35 2.55 1.46
C ILE A 111 -15.48 3.55 1.22
N ASP A 112 -15.73 4.43 2.18
CA ASP A 112 -16.77 5.44 2.08
C ASP A 112 -16.48 6.46 0.98
N ALA A 113 -15.23 6.93 0.87
CA ALA A 113 -14.81 7.87 -0.17
C ALA A 113 -14.92 7.27 -1.58
N VAL A 114 -14.51 6.02 -1.79
CA VAL A 114 -14.62 5.34 -3.08
C VAL A 114 -16.09 5.13 -3.47
N LYS A 115 -16.94 4.68 -2.54
CA LYS A 115 -18.38 4.54 -2.78
C LYS A 115 -19.00 5.89 -3.18
N LEU A 116 -18.67 6.95 -2.47
CA LEU A 116 -19.14 8.30 -2.76
C LEU A 116 -18.64 8.80 -4.13
N ALA A 117 -17.37 8.58 -4.46
CA ALA A 117 -16.81 8.96 -5.74
C ALA A 117 -17.45 8.17 -6.90
N LYS A 118 -17.62 6.85 -6.74
CA LYS A 118 -18.31 6.00 -7.74
C LYS A 118 -19.76 6.47 -7.97
N SER A 119 -20.49 6.85 -6.92
CA SER A 119 -21.86 7.42 -7.06
C SER A 119 -21.88 8.76 -7.80
N LYS A 120 -20.76 9.49 -7.85
CA LYS A 120 -20.58 10.76 -8.57
C LYS A 120 -19.85 10.61 -9.92
N GLY A 121 -19.64 9.39 -10.41
CA GLY A 121 -19.11 9.13 -11.75
C GLY A 121 -17.62 8.74 -11.82
N LEU A 122 -16.99 8.35 -10.73
CA LEU A 122 -15.65 7.73 -10.78
C LEU A 122 -15.74 6.39 -11.52
N LYS A 123 -14.94 6.24 -12.58
CA LYS A 123 -14.87 5.07 -13.45
C LYS A 123 -13.51 4.35 -13.38
N LEU A 124 -12.50 5.02 -12.84
CA LEU A 124 -11.13 4.50 -12.79
C LEU A 124 -11.00 3.32 -11.82
N PRO A 125 -10.14 2.34 -12.13
CA PRO A 125 -9.81 1.27 -11.20
C PRO A 125 -9.07 1.83 -9.97
N ILE A 126 -9.27 1.15 -8.84
CA ILE A 126 -8.64 1.49 -7.55
C ILE A 126 -7.45 0.58 -7.32
N VAL A 127 -6.27 1.17 -7.17
CA VAL A 127 -5.02 0.50 -6.79
C VAL A 127 -4.80 0.68 -5.28
N TYR A 128 -4.56 -0.43 -4.57
CA TYR A 128 -4.24 -0.43 -3.14
C TYR A 128 -2.77 -0.77 -2.93
N ASN A 129 -1.94 0.27 -2.74
CA ASN A 129 -0.49 0.17 -2.62
C ASN A 129 -0.10 0.07 -1.13
N THR A 130 0.27 -1.13 -0.69
CA THR A 130 0.46 -1.47 0.72
C THR A 130 1.78 -2.21 0.98
N SER A 131 2.25 -2.13 2.22
CA SER A 131 3.38 -2.93 2.71
C SER A 131 3.05 -4.41 2.96
N SER A 132 1.86 -4.88 2.66
CA SER A 132 1.32 -6.21 3.01
C SER A 132 1.15 -6.49 4.51
N TYR A 133 1.51 -5.57 5.40
CA TYR A 133 1.31 -5.75 6.84
C TYR A 133 -0.14 -5.44 7.20
N GLU A 134 -1.03 -6.36 6.78
CA GLU A 134 -2.48 -6.22 6.80
C GLU A 134 -3.14 -7.38 7.55
N LYS A 135 -4.35 -7.16 8.04
CA LYS A 135 -5.22 -8.24 8.51
C LYS A 135 -6.09 -8.77 7.36
N ILE A 136 -6.28 -10.07 7.30
CA ILE A 136 -7.20 -10.71 6.35
C ILE A 136 -8.59 -10.08 6.41
N GLY A 137 -9.10 -9.82 7.61
CA GLY A 137 -10.42 -9.20 7.79
C GLY A 137 -10.50 -7.81 7.14
N THR A 138 -9.43 -7.03 7.19
CA THR A 138 -9.35 -5.71 6.56
C THR A 138 -9.31 -5.83 5.04
N ILE A 139 -8.52 -6.77 4.49
CA ILE A 139 -8.49 -7.03 3.06
C ILE A 139 -9.86 -7.49 2.54
N LYS A 140 -10.56 -8.35 3.29
CA LYS A 140 -11.93 -8.78 2.93
C LYS A 140 -12.93 -7.63 2.84
N MET A 141 -12.82 -6.61 3.68
CA MET A 141 -13.70 -5.43 3.62
C MET A 141 -13.51 -4.61 2.34
N LEU A 142 -12.37 -4.75 1.66
CA LEU A 142 -11.99 -4.01 0.46
C LEU A 142 -12.36 -4.75 -0.85
N ALA A 143 -12.95 -5.94 -0.79
CA ALA A 143 -13.19 -6.80 -1.95
C ALA A 143 -13.97 -6.13 -3.09
N ASP A 144 -14.99 -5.30 -2.76
CA ASP A 144 -15.81 -4.58 -3.75
C ASP A 144 -15.28 -3.16 -4.05
N VAL A 145 -14.12 -2.82 -3.51
CA VAL A 145 -13.53 -1.47 -3.58
C VAL A 145 -12.27 -1.45 -4.40
N VAL A 146 -11.41 -2.45 -4.23
CA VAL A 146 -10.08 -2.53 -4.83
C VAL A 146 -10.10 -3.41 -6.07
N ASP A 147 -9.61 -2.88 -7.17
CA ASP A 147 -9.50 -3.58 -8.44
C ASP A 147 -8.08 -4.15 -8.65
N ILE A 148 -7.06 -3.43 -8.16
CA ILE A 148 -5.64 -3.79 -8.33
C ILE A 148 -4.96 -3.76 -6.97
N TRP A 149 -4.41 -4.90 -6.56
CA TRP A 149 -3.59 -5.01 -5.37
C TRP A 149 -2.12 -4.80 -5.73
N LEU A 150 -1.45 -3.87 -5.04
CA LEU A 150 -0.02 -3.57 -5.20
C LEU A 150 0.70 -3.74 -3.86
N PRO A 151 0.79 -4.99 -3.36
CA PRO A 151 1.47 -5.29 -2.10
C PRO A 151 2.99 -5.34 -2.27
N ASP A 152 3.73 -4.80 -1.29
CA ASP A 152 5.15 -5.10 -1.14
C ASP A 152 5.32 -6.36 -0.27
N PHE A 153 6.01 -7.38 -0.73
CA PHE A 153 6.48 -8.50 0.11
C PHE A 153 7.93 -8.21 0.53
N LYS A 154 8.08 -7.48 1.66
CA LYS A 154 9.37 -6.86 2.03
C LYS A 154 10.39 -7.81 2.63
N TYR A 155 9.95 -8.84 3.35
CA TYR A 155 10.81 -9.73 4.13
C TYR A 155 10.29 -11.16 4.10
N THR A 156 11.23 -12.11 4.14
CA THR A 156 10.97 -13.54 4.33
C THR A 156 11.39 -14.03 5.72
N ASP A 157 12.01 -13.13 6.51
CA ASP A 157 12.48 -13.39 7.88
C ASP A 157 11.93 -12.31 8.84
N ASN A 158 11.25 -12.76 9.90
CA ASN A 158 10.70 -11.89 10.92
C ASN A 158 11.77 -11.17 11.75
N THR A 159 12.96 -11.71 11.88
CA THR A 159 14.10 -11.05 12.55
C THR A 159 14.51 -9.79 11.79
N VAL A 160 14.60 -9.90 10.46
CA VAL A 160 14.90 -8.79 9.54
C VAL A 160 13.75 -7.77 9.55
N ALA A 161 12.51 -8.25 9.52
CA ALA A 161 11.32 -7.39 9.58
C ALA A 161 11.22 -6.63 10.91
N GLN A 162 11.54 -7.26 12.03
CA GLN A 162 11.60 -6.61 13.34
C GLN A 162 12.69 -5.55 13.37
N ARG A 163 13.90 -5.88 12.86
CA ARG A 163 15.05 -4.96 12.86
C ARG A 163 14.77 -3.70 12.05
N TYR A 164 14.26 -3.84 10.82
CA TYR A 164 14.14 -2.70 9.91
C TYR A 164 12.76 -2.04 9.91
N SER A 165 11.71 -2.73 10.39
CA SER A 165 10.32 -2.23 10.32
C SER A 165 9.51 -2.45 11.58
N LYS A 166 10.14 -2.91 12.67
CA LYS A 166 9.48 -3.16 13.97
C LYS A 166 8.26 -4.07 13.87
N ALA A 167 8.30 -5.07 12.98
CA ALA A 167 7.18 -5.97 12.70
C ALA A 167 7.63 -7.44 12.85
N ALA A 168 7.59 -7.97 14.09
CA ALA A 168 8.07 -9.31 14.43
C ALA A 168 7.21 -10.44 13.85
N ASP A 169 6.02 -10.13 13.40
CA ASP A 169 5.01 -11.05 12.82
C ASP A 169 4.66 -10.66 11.38
N TYR A 170 5.63 -10.03 10.68
CA TYR A 170 5.40 -9.53 9.31
C TYR A 170 5.11 -10.64 8.32
N VAL A 171 5.93 -11.70 8.34
CA VAL A 171 5.93 -12.72 7.28
C VAL A 171 4.58 -13.43 7.21
N GLU A 172 4.04 -13.85 8.34
CA GLU A 172 2.75 -14.54 8.43
C GLU A 172 1.60 -13.63 7.99
N ASN A 173 1.58 -12.38 8.48
CA ASN A 173 0.56 -11.42 8.12
C ASN A 173 0.62 -11.06 6.63
N ALA A 174 1.81 -10.84 6.08
CA ALA A 174 1.99 -10.49 4.68
C ALA A 174 1.59 -11.64 3.76
N LYS A 175 2.01 -12.88 4.05
CA LYS A 175 1.61 -14.07 3.30
C LYS A 175 0.09 -14.25 3.28
N ALA A 176 -0.54 -14.16 4.45
CA ALA A 176 -1.98 -14.31 4.58
C ALA A 176 -2.77 -13.19 3.88
N ALA A 177 -2.25 -11.95 3.91
CA ALA A 177 -2.85 -10.82 3.21
C ALA A 177 -2.74 -10.99 1.68
N ILE A 178 -1.57 -11.39 1.16
CA ILE A 178 -1.37 -11.64 -0.28
C ILE A 178 -2.24 -12.81 -0.75
N ASP A 179 -2.34 -13.89 0.03
CA ASP A 179 -3.25 -15.00 -0.27
C ASP A 179 -4.70 -14.52 -0.47
N GLU A 180 -5.18 -13.65 0.42
CA GLU A 180 -6.54 -13.10 0.30
C GLU A 180 -6.67 -12.14 -0.88
N MET A 181 -5.64 -11.33 -1.19
CA MET A 181 -5.62 -10.43 -2.37
C MET A 181 -5.70 -11.24 -3.67
N VAL A 182 -4.91 -12.32 -3.79
CA VAL A 182 -4.93 -13.22 -4.96
C VAL A 182 -6.26 -13.96 -5.05
N ARG A 183 -6.85 -14.37 -3.91
CA ARG A 183 -8.20 -14.96 -3.90
C ARG A 183 -9.26 -14.01 -4.47
N GLN A 184 -9.15 -12.70 -4.21
CA GLN A 184 -10.08 -11.69 -4.72
C GLN A 184 -9.83 -11.35 -6.18
N GLN A 185 -8.57 -11.32 -6.61
CA GLN A 185 -8.14 -11.00 -7.97
C GLN A 185 -7.21 -12.12 -8.49
N PRO A 186 -7.78 -13.26 -8.91
CA PRO A 186 -6.99 -14.47 -9.23
C PRO A 186 -6.21 -14.40 -10.54
N GLN A 187 -6.46 -13.37 -11.35
CA GLN A 187 -5.79 -13.16 -12.64
C GLN A 187 -5.58 -11.67 -12.89
N CYS A 188 -4.49 -11.33 -13.56
CA CYS A 188 -4.25 -9.97 -14.04
C CYS A 188 -4.97 -9.74 -15.38
N ILE A 189 -5.77 -8.69 -15.45
CA ILE A 189 -6.52 -8.26 -16.63
C ILE A 189 -5.95 -6.91 -17.09
N PHE A 190 -5.61 -6.83 -18.38
CA PHE A 190 -5.08 -5.63 -19.00
C PHE A 190 -6.03 -5.12 -20.08
N ASP A 191 -6.01 -3.83 -20.35
CA ASP A 191 -6.66 -3.24 -21.50
C ASP A 191 -5.80 -3.41 -22.78
N GLU A 192 -6.32 -2.91 -23.89
CA GLU A 192 -5.67 -2.95 -25.21
C GLU A 192 -4.31 -2.22 -25.28
N ASN A 193 -4.05 -1.31 -24.33
CA ASN A 193 -2.83 -0.53 -24.21
C ASN A 193 -1.84 -1.15 -23.20
N GLY A 194 -2.14 -2.34 -22.65
CA GLY A 194 -1.30 -3.00 -21.66
C GLY A 194 -1.38 -2.38 -20.26
N ILE A 195 -2.42 -1.58 -19.98
CA ILE A 195 -2.65 -1.00 -18.66
C ILE A 195 -3.51 -1.96 -17.84
N ILE A 196 -3.04 -2.28 -16.65
CA ILE A 196 -3.73 -3.22 -15.75
C ILE A 196 -5.05 -2.62 -15.27
N GLN A 197 -6.10 -3.43 -15.33
CA GLN A 197 -7.46 -3.09 -14.88
C GLN A 197 -7.84 -3.85 -13.61
N LYS A 198 -7.34 -5.08 -13.45
CA LYS A 198 -7.52 -5.92 -12.25
C LYS A 198 -6.32 -6.82 -12.05
N GLY A 199 -6.07 -7.22 -10.81
CA GLY A 199 -5.04 -8.21 -10.52
C GLY A 199 -4.19 -7.91 -9.31
N VAL A 200 -3.07 -8.64 -9.19
CA VAL A 200 -2.10 -8.50 -8.10
C VAL A 200 -0.70 -8.34 -8.70
N ILE A 201 -0.03 -7.27 -8.31
CA ILE A 201 1.40 -7.06 -8.61
C ILE A 201 2.15 -7.00 -7.28
N VAL A 202 2.90 -8.05 -6.97
CA VAL A 202 3.71 -8.09 -5.74
C VAL A 202 5.07 -7.49 -6.00
N ARG A 203 5.44 -6.48 -5.20
CA ARG A 203 6.76 -5.84 -5.31
C ARG A 203 7.71 -6.36 -4.23
N HIS A 204 8.98 -6.46 -4.58
CA HIS A 204 10.05 -6.76 -3.63
C HIS A 204 11.24 -5.84 -3.85
N LEU A 205 11.59 -5.03 -2.83
CA LEU A 205 12.81 -4.21 -2.85
C LEU A 205 13.98 -5.04 -2.32
N VAL A 206 14.98 -5.22 -3.17
CA VAL A 206 16.24 -5.88 -2.79
C VAL A 206 17.06 -4.94 -1.93
N LEU A 207 17.21 -5.27 -0.65
CA LEU A 207 18.03 -4.51 0.28
C LEU A 207 19.49 -4.99 0.23
N PRO A 208 20.48 -4.10 0.48
CA PRO A 208 21.88 -4.50 0.67
C PRO A 208 21.98 -5.61 1.73
N GLY A 209 22.84 -6.58 1.49
CA GLY A 209 23.02 -7.74 2.38
C GLY A 209 21.87 -8.75 2.44
N GLN A 210 20.73 -8.50 1.76
CA GLN A 210 19.51 -9.33 1.83
C GLN A 210 19.21 -10.08 0.51
N ILE A 211 20.24 -10.41 -0.29
CA ILE A 211 20.08 -11.09 -1.58
C ILE A 211 19.40 -12.46 -1.43
N GLN A 212 19.76 -13.23 -0.37
CA GLN A 212 19.12 -14.52 -0.14
C GLN A 212 17.62 -14.34 0.20
N GLY A 213 17.29 -13.39 1.06
CA GLY A 213 15.90 -13.07 1.35
C GLY A 213 15.08 -12.66 0.12
N ALA A 214 15.72 -11.95 -0.84
CA ALA A 214 15.07 -11.62 -2.11
C ALA A 214 14.82 -12.87 -2.98
N LYS A 215 15.79 -13.79 -3.06
CA LYS A 215 15.60 -15.07 -3.76
C LYS A 215 14.47 -15.89 -3.14
N ASP A 216 14.47 -16.01 -1.81
CA ASP A 216 13.45 -16.74 -1.06
C ASP A 216 12.04 -16.12 -1.27
N ALA A 217 11.96 -14.78 -1.37
CA ALA A 217 10.72 -14.08 -1.65
C ALA A 217 10.18 -14.43 -3.04
N ILE A 218 11.03 -14.37 -4.06
CA ILE A 218 10.67 -14.68 -5.45
C ILE A 218 10.24 -16.15 -5.58
N GLU A 219 11.03 -17.07 -5.01
CA GLU A 219 10.74 -18.50 -5.03
C GLU A 219 9.40 -18.80 -4.35
N TYR A 220 9.14 -18.21 -3.18
CA TYR A 220 7.86 -18.35 -2.49
C TYR A 220 6.69 -17.86 -3.34
N LEU A 221 6.80 -16.63 -3.88
CA LEU A 221 5.72 -16.02 -4.66
C LEU A 221 5.43 -16.80 -5.93
N TYR A 222 6.47 -17.21 -6.68
CA TYR A 222 6.30 -17.95 -7.91
C TYR A 222 5.79 -19.38 -7.67
N SER A 223 6.36 -20.10 -6.68
CA SER A 223 5.91 -21.45 -6.36
C SER A 223 4.45 -21.49 -5.89
N ARG A 224 3.96 -20.42 -5.26
CA ARG A 224 2.60 -20.37 -4.71
C ARG A 224 1.56 -19.86 -5.69
N TYR A 225 1.89 -18.87 -6.51
CA TYR A 225 0.91 -18.18 -7.35
C TYR A 225 1.18 -18.33 -8.86
N GLY A 226 2.38 -18.73 -9.25
CA GLY A 226 2.76 -18.90 -10.67
C GLY A 226 2.49 -17.63 -11.48
N ASP A 227 1.84 -17.80 -12.62
CA ASP A 227 1.51 -16.74 -13.57
C ASP A 227 0.21 -15.97 -13.22
N ASN A 228 -0.40 -16.25 -12.07
CA ASN A 228 -1.61 -15.55 -11.62
C ASN A 228 -1.33 -14.13 -11.12
N ILE A 229 -0.07 -13.84 -10.81
CA ILE A 229 0.39 -12.53 -10.33
C ILE A 229 1.58 -12.02 -11.15
N PHE A 230 1.83 -10.72 -11.08
CA PHE A 230 3.12 -10.16 -11.51
C PHE A 230 4.02 -9.97 -10.30
N ILE A 231 5.32 -10.19 -10.50
CA ILE A 231 6.35 -9.95 -9.48
C ILE A 231 7.27 -8.85 -10.01
N SER A 232 7.32 -7.72 -9.32
CA SER A 232 8.22 -6.61 -9.61
C SER A 232 9.41 -6.63 -8.64
N ILE A 233 10.60 -6.87 -9.16
CA ILE A 233 11.84 -6.88 -8.39
C ILE A 233 12.49 -5.51 -8.52
N MET A 234 12.55 -4.78 -7.41
CA MET A 234 13.08 -3.41 -7.37
C MET A 234 14.52 -3.42 -6.85
N SER A 235 15.45 -2.89 -7.65
CA SER A 235 16.88 -2.77 -7.30
C SER A 235 17.30 -1.34 -6.92
N GLN A 236 16.37 -0.39 -6.92
CA GLN A 236 16.63 1.04 -6.70
C GLN A 236 16.67 1.42 -5.21
N TYR A 237 17.32 0.62 -4.38
CA TYR A 237 17.57 1.03 -3.01
C TYR A 237 18.46 2.28 -2.97
N THR A 238 18.03 3.27 -2.20
CA THR A 238 18.79 4.50 -1.97
C THR A 238 18.77 4.82 -0.48
N PRO A 239 19.93 4.98 0.17
CA PRO A 239 20.01 5.37 1.58
C PRO A 239 19.62 6.85 1.73
N CYS A 240 18.33 7.11 1.93
CA CYS A 240 17.78 8.48 2.04
C CYS A 240 17.47 8.90 3.48
N THR A 241 17.86 8.08 4.46
CA THR A 241 17.68 8.34 5.89
C THR A 241 18.99 8.18 6.64
N ASP A 242 19.06 8.65 7.90
CA ASP A 242 20.17 8.33 8.78
C ASP A 242 20.12 6.83 9.15
N LEU A 243 21.10 6.08 8.65
CA LEU A 243 21.25 4.64 8.85
C LEU A 243 22.47 4.28 9.72
N ASN A 244 23.01 5.20 10.51
CA ASN A 244 24.19 4.95 11.36
C ASN A 244 24.05 3.72 12.27
N ASN A 245 22.80 3.37 12.69
CA ASN A 245 22.50 2.18 13.47
C ASN A 245 22.23 0.92 12.63
N TYR A 246 22.36 1.03 11.30
CA TYR A 246 22.07 -0.02 10.32
C TYR A 246 23.15 -0.03 9.22
N PRO A 247 24.42 -0.21 9.58
CA PRO A 247 25.55 -0.09 8.63
C PRO A 247 25.54 -1.19 7.55
N GLU A 248 24.72 -2.22 7.73
CA GLU A 248 24.57 -3.33 6.79
C GLU A 248 23.66 -3.01 5.58
N ILE A 249 22.91 -1.88 5.59
CA ILE A 249 22.01 -1.47 4.50
C ILE A 249 22.22 -0.04 4.02
#